data_0c5764aab80cf4510861b1733d329c2a
#
_entry.id   0c5764aab80cf4510861b1733d329c2a
#
_cell.length_a   1.000
_cell.length_b   1.000
_cell.length_c   1.000
_cell.angle_alpha   90.00
_cell.angle_beta   90.00
_cell.angle_gamma   90.00
#
_symmetry.space_group_name_H-M   'P 1'
#
loop_
_entity.id
_entity.type
_entity.pdbx_description
1 polymer ?
#
loop_
_entity_poly.entity_id
_entity_poly.type
_entity_poly.pdbx_seq_one_letter_code
_entity_poly.pdbx_strand_id
1 'polypeptide(L)'
;MEIQSLIAQQKEFFKSQQTKDIVFRKAKLKLLKLELEKRETDIHKALFDDFRKPEFESVMSETAVVLAELAMAIKKLHCWAKPKNVLPVLLNFPSTDKIYSEPYGTVLLIAPWNYPFQLVFSPLIGAVAAGNTVVIKPSELTPHTSKIVAEIIEKVFDPGHVCVVEGNVSVATELLRQRWDYIFFTGSIAVGKIVAKAAAEYLTPTTLELGGKNPCIVDETANIKLAAKRIVWGKFINCGQTCIAPDYVLVHESVEKDFVAECKKEINRAYGENIQQSPDYCRIINSRNFENLKQYLDGQKVHFGGKTDHEELYVGPTLLDNPALDSAVMKQEIFGPILPIIRYKTEIEIDTIVGSFEKPLAFYVFSSRKDFIKRMLGKHSFGGGTVNDTIVHFANHRLPFGGVGYSGVGAYHGKRTFDIFSHKKGVTDRKNWLDLPIRYAPYKDKLKTLKFFMRWLS
;
A
#
# COMPACT_ATOMS: atom_id res chain seq x y z
N MET A 1 -3.41 -29.77 -1.22
CA MET A 1 -4.39 -29.75 -0.09
C MET A 1 -5.60 -28.99 -0.59
N GLU A 2 -6.81 -29.49 -0.34
CA GLU A 2 -8.03 -28.73 -0.71
C GLU A 2 -8.12 -27.43 0.10
N ILE A 3 -8.50 -26.33 -0.55
CA ILE A 3 -8.56 -24.99 0.07
C ILE A 3 -9.46 -24.99 1.32
N GLN A 4 -10.57 -25.71 1.28
CA GLN A 4 -11.47 -25.83 2.44
C GLN A 4 -10.81 -26.51 3.65
N SER A 5 -10.04 -27.58 3.42
CA SER A 5 -9.28 -28.27 4.47
C SER A 5 -8.23 -27.37 5.10
N LEU A 6 -7.53 -26.58 4.28
CA LEU A 6 -6.54 -25.60 4.73
C LEU A 6 -7.18 -24.53 5.64
N ILE A 7 -8.31 -23.97 5.22
CA ILE A 7 -9.02 -22.96 6.00
C ILE A 7 -9.54 -23.55 7.32
N ALA A 8 -10.01 -24.80 7.29
CA ALA A 8 -10.43 -25.49 8.53
C ALA A 8 -9.25 -25.63 9.51
N GLN A 9 -8.07 -26.01 9.03
CA GLN A 9 -6.84 -26.10 9.83
C GLN A 9 -6.46 -24.74 10.42
N GLN A 10 -6.54 -23.64 9.62
CA GLN A 10 -6.30 -22.27 10.10
C GLN A 10 -7.25 -21.87 11.21
N LYS A 11 -8.55 -22.16 11.06
CA LYS A 11 -9.57 -21.88 12.07
C LYS A 11 -9.33 -22.66 13.38
N GLU A 12 -8.97 -23.94 13.28
CA GLU A 12 -8.64 -24.76 14.48
C GLU A 12 -7.38 -24.24 15.18
N PHE A 13 -6.34 -23.86 14.42
CA PHE A 13 -5.16 -23.25 15.01
C PHE A 13 -5.51 -21.93 15.73
N PHE A 14 -6.34 -21.09 15.14
CA PHE A 14 -6.80 -19.86 15.78
C PHE A 14 -7.59 -20.13 17.07
N LYS A 15 -8.47 -21.14 17.07
CA LYS A 15 -9.23 -21.56 18.26
C LYS A 15 -8.34 -22.05 19.40
N SER A 16 -7.15 -22.58 19.12
CA SER A 16 -6.18 -22.99 20.14
C SER A 16 -5.70 -21.83 21.04
N GLN A 17 -5.97 -20.58 20.64
CA GLN A 17 -5.56 -19.35 21.31
C GLN A 17 -4.04 -19.09 21.36
N GLN A 18 -3.21 -19.93 20.75
CA GLN A 18 -1.75 -19.74 20.72
C GLN A 18 -1.36 -18.40 20.12
N THR A 19 -2.07 -17.96 19.05
CA THR A 19 -1.80 -16.68 18.41
C THR A 19 -2.09 -15.46 19.28
N LYS A 20 -2.83 -15.61 20.40
CA LYS A 20 -3.08 -14.52 21.34
C LYS A 20 -1.90 -14.28 22.28
N ASP A 21 -1.02 -15.25 22.47
CA ASP A 21 0.19 -15.06 23.28
C ASP A 21 1.21 -14.15 22.56
N ILE A 22 1.58 -13.07 23.24
CA ILE A 22 2.55 -12.08 22.73
C ILE A 22 3.96 -12.71 22.61
N VAL A 23 4.32 -13.64 23.50
CA VAL A 23 5.62 -14.32 23.45
C VAL A 23 5.71 -15.17 22.20
N PHE A 24 4.66 -15.94 21.91
CA PHE A 24 4.54 -16.75 20.68
C PHE A 24 4.68 -15.89 19.42
N ARG A 25 3.87 -14.80 19.29
CA ARG A 25 3.94 -13.91 18.15
C ARG A 25 5.33 -13.31 17.94
N LYS A 26 5.94 -12.84 19.04
CA LYS A 26 7.29 -12.25 19.01
C LYS A 26 8.36 -13.25 18.60
N ALA A 27 8.24 -14.51 19.05
CA ALA A 27 9.14 -15.59 18.66
C ALA A 27 9.03 -15.86 17.15
N LYS A 28 7.80 -15.95 16.61
CA LYS A 28 7.58 -16.17 15.17
C LYS A 28 8.12 -15.02 14.30
N LEU A 29 7.90 -13.76 14.69
CA LEU A 29 8.46 -12.60 13.98
C LEU A 29 10.00 -12.57 14.03
N LYS A 30 10.62 -13.01 15.13
CA LYS A 30 12.07 -13.13 15.23
C LYS A 30 12.62 -14.23 14.30
N LEU A 31 11.97 -15.39 14.28
CA LEU A 31 12.34 -16.50 13.38
C LEU A 31 12.21 -16.06 11.92
N LEU A 32 11.12 -15.37 11.58
CA LEU A 32 10.94 -14.80 10.24
C LEU A 32 12.10 -13.87 9.89
N LYS A 33 12.46 -12.93 10.79
CA LYS A 33 13.57 -12.01 10.57
C LYS A 33 14.88 -12.73 10.27
N LEU A 34 15.22 -13.74 11.06
CA LEU A 34 16.43 -14.53 10.88
C LEU A 34 16.44 -15.29 9.55
N GLU A 35 15.30 -15.87 9.15
CA GLU A 35 15.21 -16.59 7.87
C GLU A 35 15.32 -15.63 6.67
N LEU A 36 14.74 -14.43 6.75
CA LEU A 36 14.87 -13.41 5.71
C LEU A 36 16.31 -12.92 5.56
N GLU A 37 16.99 -12.63 6.67
CA GLU A 37 18.41 -12.23 6.66
C GLU A 37 19.30 -13.32 6.09
N LYS A 38 19.01 -14.57 6.38
CA LYS A 38 19.77 -15.72 5.84
C LYS A 38 19.57 -15.93 4.34
N ARG A 39 18.37 -15.65 3.82
CA ARG A 39 17.98 -15.91 2.43
C ARG A 39 18.04 -14.66 1.54
N GLU A 40 18.68 -13.57 2.00
CA GLU A 40 18.68 -12.29 1.29
C GLU A 40 19.18 -12.40 -0.16
N THR A 41 20.29 -13.11 -0.38
CA THR A 41 20.84 -13.33 -1.74
C THR A 41 19.88 -14.13 -2.64
N ASP A 42 19.20 -15.15 -2.09
CA ASP A 42 18.25 -15.96 -2.84
C ASP A 42 17.03 -15.12 -3.22
N ILE A 43 16.58 -14.23 -2.33
CA ILE A 43 15.46 -13.31 -2.58
C ILE A 43 15.81 -12.35 -3.72
N HIS A 44 17.00 -11.74 -3.69
CA HIS A 44 17.44 -10.82 -4.74
C HIS A 44 17.59 -11.54 -6.09
N LYS A 45 18.11 -12.77 -6.07
CA LYS A 45 18.17 -13.59 -7.27
C LYS A 45 16.79 -13.89 -7.83
N ALA A 46 15.81 -14.25 -7.00
CA ALA A 46 14.44 -14.53 -7.44
C ALA A 46 13.77 -13.28 -8.09
N LEU A 47 13.97 -12.10 -7.51
CA LEU A 47 13.49 -10.83 -8.07
C LEU A 47 14.14 -10.49 -9.41
N PHE A 48 15.43 -10.80 -9.56
CA PHE A 48 16.13 -10.65 -10.83
C PHE A 48 15.63 -11.64 -11.88
N ASP A 49 15.45 -12.91 -11.50
CA ASP A 49 14.99 -13.97 -12.40
C ASP A 49 13.55 -13.71 -12.89
N ASP A 50 12.69 -13.06 -12.10
CA ASP A 50 11.32 -12.73 -12.47
C ASP A 50 11.24 -11.56 -13.49
N PHE A 51 11.99 -10.47 -13.30
CA PHE A 51 11.90 -9.28 -14.18
C PHE A 51 13.13 -8.38 -14.18
N ARG A 52 14.32 -8.97 -13.98
CA ARG A 52 15.63 -8.29 -13.95
C ARG A 52 15.72 -7.11 -12.97
N LYS A 53 15.05 -7.22 -11.82
CA LYS A 53 15.14 -6.17 -10.80
C LYS A 53 16.56 -6.05 -10.26
N PRO A 54 17.21 -4.87 -10.34
CA PRO A 54 18.57 -4.67 -9.83
C PRO A 54 18.66 -4.98 -8.33
N GLU A 55 19.80 -5.53 -7.89
CA GLU A 55 20.01 -5.85 -6.47
C GLU A 55 19.85 -4.62 -5.57
N PHE A 56 20.37 -3.46 -6.00
CA PHE A 56 20.20 -2.21 -5.24
C PHE A 56 18.73 -1.85 -5.05
N GLU A 57 17.89 -1.96 -6.10
CA GLU A 57 16.45 -1.71 -5.99
C GLU A 57 15.77 -2.78 -5.13
N SER A 58 16.19 -4.05 -5.23
CA SER A 58 15.67 -5.15 -4.42
C SER A 58 15.94 -4.92 -2.93
N VAL A 59 17.14 -4.49 -2.57
CA VAL A 59 17.46 -4.10 -1.17
C VAL A 59 16.63 -2.92 -0.75
N MET A 60 16.66 -1.82 -1.50
CA MET A 60 16.07 -0.54 -1.09
C MET A 60 14.55 -0.60 -0.98
N SER A 61 13.88 -1.31 -1.89
CA SER A 61 12.42 -1.28 -2.02
C SER A 61 11.71 -2.54 -1.51
N GLU A 62 12.44 -3.61 -1.24
CA GLU A 62 11.86 -4.89 -0.79
C GLU A 62 12.46 -5.34 0.55
N THR A 63 13.69 -5.86 0.58
CA THR A 63 14.23 -6.52 1.78
C THR A 63 14.46 -5.56 2.94
N ALA A 64 15.07 -4.38 2.71
CA ALA A 64 15.32 -3.42 3.79
C ALA A 64 14.03 -2.86 4.40
N VAL A 65 12.98 -2.64 3.58
CA VAL A 65 11.68 -2.19 4.05
C VAL A 65 11.06 -3.24 4.99
N VAL A 66 11.04 -4.51 4.56
CA VAL A 66 10.48 -5.62 5.35
C VAL A 66 11.25 -5.82 6.66
N LEU A 67 12.59 -5.81 6.61
CA LEU A 67 13.43 -5.98 7.80
C LEU A 67 13.24 -4.83 8.80
N ALA A 68 13.07 -3.60 8.32
CA ALA A 68 12.77 -2.45 9.17
C ALA A 68 11.40 -2.57 9.86
N GLU A 69 10.37 -3.01 9.13
CA GLU A 69 9.04 -3.26 9.70
C GLU A 69 9.05 -4.40 10.71
N LEU A 70 9.76 -5.51 10.44
CA LEU A 70 9.95 -6.61 11.40
C LEU A 70 10.63 -6.12 12.68
N ALA A 71 11.73 -5.39 12.56
CA ALA A 71 12.46 -4.85 13.70
C ALA A 71 11.55 -3.95 14.57
N MET A 72 10.75 -3.11 13.93
CA MET A 72 9.79 -2.25 14.61
C MET A 72 8.69 -3.05 15.28
N ALA A 73 8.08 -4.02 14.60
CA ALA A 73 7.02 -4.87 15.15
C ALA A 73 7.54 -5.66 16.38
N ILE A 74 8.69 -6.32 16.25
CA ILE A 74 9.31 -7.08 17.36
C ILE A 74 9.56 -6.18 18.59
N LYS A 75 10.04 -4.95 18.36
CA LYS A 75 10.32 -3.96 19.43
C LYS A 75 9.04 -3.43 20.08
N LYS A 76 8.00 -3.17 19.29
CA LYS A 76 6.81 -2.43 19.72
C LYS A 76 5.58 -3.31 20.02
N LEU A 77 5.60 -4.59 19.69
CA LEU A 77 4.44 -5.50 19.81
C LEU A 77 3.79 -5.46 21.20
N HIS A 78 4.58 -5.53 22.26
CA HIS A 78 4.04 -5.48 23.62
C HIS A 78 3.26 -4.18 23.89
N CYS A 79 3.77 -3.06 23.39
CA CYS A 79 3.11 -1.76 23.53
C CYS A 79 1.83 -1.68 22.69
N TRP A 80 1.84 -2.23 21.46
CA TRP A 80 0.69 -2.20 20.55
C TRP A 80 -0.47 -3.07 21.05
N ALA A 81 -0.14 -4.24 21.61
CA ALA A 81 -1.13 -5.21 22.09
C ALA A 81 -1.67 -4.87 23.50
N LYS A 82 -1.00 -3.99 24.24
CA LYS A 82 -1.45 -3.59 25.58
C LYS A 82 -2.82 -2.89 25.53
N PRO A 83 -3.79 -3.28 26.37
CA PRO A 83 -5.05 -2.57 26.49
C PRO A 83 -4.85 -1.08 26.78
N LYS A 84 -5.54 -0.22 26.05
CA LYS A 84 -5.45 1.23 26.19
C LYS A 84 -6.54 1.72 27.14
N ASN A 85 -6.15 2.38 28.22
CA ASN A 85 -7.12 3.07 29.09
C ASN A 85 -7.70 4.29 28.38
N VAL A 86 -8.99 4.51 28.53
CA VAL A 86 -9.71 5.72 28.14
C VAL A 86 -10.37 6.33 29.36
N LEU A 87 -10.56 7.63 29.35
CA LEU A 87 -11.22 8.32 30.45
C LEU A 87 -12.68 7.87 30.51
N PRO A 88 -13.14 7.37 31.68
CA PRO A 88 -14.55 7.03 31.82
C PRO A 88 -15.41 8.29 31.82
N VAL A 89 -16.65 8.15 31.33
CA VAL A 89 -17.63 9.22 31.46
C VAL A 89 -18.22 9.22 32.89
N LEU A 90 -18.58 10.40 33.41
CA LEU A 90 -19.10 10.55 34.77
C LEU A 90 -20.35 9.68 35.01
N LEU A 91 -21.16 9.46 33.97
CA LEU A 91 -22.35 8.60 34.04
C LEU A 91 -22.02 7.14 34.40
N ASN A 92 -20.83 6.66 34.07
CA ASN A 92 -20.37 5.30 34.37
C ASN A 92 -19.58 5.20 35.67
N PHE A 93 -19.39 6.31 36.40
CA PHE A 93 -18.65 6.30 37.65
C PHE A 93 -19.32 5.38 38.71
N PRO A 94 -18.56 4.57 39.40
CA PRO A 94 -17.12 4.32 39.30
C PRO A 94 -16.80 3.22 38.29
N SER A 95 -16.05 3.55 37.25
CA SER A 95 -15.62 2.58 36.22
C SER A 95 -14.18 2.77 35.78
N THR A 96 -13.65 1.76 35.09
CA THR A 96 -12.40 1.80 34.35
C THR A 96 -12.68 1.34 32.93
N ASP A 97 -12.45 2.22 31.96
CA ASP A 97 -12.76 1.93 30.56
C ASP A 97 -11.48 1.59 29.80
N LYS A 98 -11.52 0.52 28.99
CA LYS A 98 -10.36 0.03 28.23
C LYS A 98 -10.74 -0.33 26.80
N ILE A 99 -9.80 -0.10 25.88
CA ILE A 99 -9.88 -0.62 24.52
C ILE A 99 -8.88 -1.76 24.39
N TYR A 100 -9.35 -2.93 24.01
CA TYR A 100 -8.55 -4.12 23.69
C TYR A 100 -8.37 -4.24 22.19
N SER A 101 -7.15 -4.61 21.75
CA SER A 101 -6.90 -5.01 20.36
C SER A 101 -7.02 -6.53 20.29
N GLU A 102 -7.93 -7.01 19.48
CA GLU A 102 -8.25 -8.43 19.32
C GLU A 102 -8.06 -8.86 17.87
N PRO A 103 -7.35 -9.98 17.56
CA PRO A 103 -7.24 -10.45 16.18
C PRO A 103 -8.63 -10.75 15.59
N TYR A 104 -8.82 -10.51 14.31
CA TYR A 104 -10.06 -10.89 13.62
C TYR A 104 -10.24 -12.40 13.53
N GLY A 105 -9.18 -13.14 13.19
CA GLY A 105 -9.25 -14.58 12.99
C GLY A 105 -8.37 -15.05 11.83
N THR A 106 -8.98 -15.64 10.81
CA THR A 106 -8.31 -16.13 9.62
C THR A 106 -8.35 -15.07 8.51
N VAL A 107 -7.17 -14.64 8.06
CA VAL A 107 -6.97 -13.55 7.10
C VAL A 107 -6.57 -14.10 5.75
N LEU A 108 -7.16 -13.59 4.68
CA LEU A 108 -6.68 -13.76 3.31
C LEU A 108 -5.85 -12.55 2.90
N LEU A 109 -4.62 -12.79 2.44
CA LEU A 109 -3.70 -11.80 1.91
C LEU A 109 -3.43 -12.10 0.43
N ILE A 110 -3.88 -11.23 -0.47
CA ILE A 110 -3.64 -11.36 -1.92
C ILE A 110 -2.66 -10.28 -2.33
N ALA A 111 -1.47 -10.68 -2.79
CA ALA A 111 -0.37 -9.78 -3.11
C ALA A 111 -0.16 -9.66 -4.63
N PRO A 112 0.32 -8.49 -5.10
CA PRO A 112 0.61 -8.23 -6.51
C PRO A 112 2.03 -8.68 -6.88
N TRP A 113 2.40 -8.41 -8.13
CA TRP A 113 3.65 -8.83 -8.74
C TRP A 113 4.76 -7.76 -8.77
N ASN A 114 4.43 -6.47 -8.57
CA ASN A 114 5.38 -5.38 -8.81
C ASN A 114 6.42 -5.19 -7.70
N TYR A 115 6.05 -5.46 -6.45
CA TYR A 115 6.94 -5.61 -5.29
C TYR A 115 6.54 -6.90 -4.57
N PRO A 116 6.80 -8.07 -5.19
CA PRO A 116 6.18 -9.35 -4.81
C PRO A 116 6.63 -9.86 -3.45
N PHE A 117 7.79 -9.43 -2.97
CA PHE A 117 8.30 -9.78 -1.66
C PHE A 117 7.78 -8.81 -0.59
N GLN A 118 7.96 -7.49 -0.79
CA GLN A 118 7.59 -6.48 0.19
C GLN A 118 6.07 -6.45 0.44
N LEU A 119 5.25 -6.53 -0.63
CA LEU A 119 3.79 -6.47 -0.53
C LEU A 119 3.15 -7.77 0.00
N VAL A 120 3.92 -8.84 0.13
CA VAL A 120 3.54 -10.02 0.92
C VAL A 120 3.90 -9.83 2.39
N PHE A 121 5.17 -9.50 2.69
CA PHE A 121 5.66 -9.54 4.06
C PHE A 121 5.23 -8.36 4.91
N SER A 122 5.11 -7.15 4.35
CA SER A 122 4.67 -5.98 5.14
C SER A 122 3.28 -6.16 5.77
N PRO A 123 2.21 -6.55 5.05
CA PRO A 123 0.93 -6.84 5.69
C PRO A 123 0.96 -8.11 6.55
N LEU A 124 1.72 -9.16 6.16
CA LEU A 124 1.88 -10.37 6.96
C LEU A 124 2.42 -10.07 8.36
N ILE A 125 3.46 -9.24 8.47
CA ILE A 125 4.06 -8.83 9.75
C ILE A 125 2.99 -8.25 10.67
N GLY A 126 2.14 -7.37 10.16
CA GLY A 126 1.05 -6.78 10.95
C GLY A 126 -0.02 -7.78 11.33
N ALA A 127 -0.41 -8.68 10.44
CA ALA A 127 -1.41 -9.72 10.69
C ALA A 127 -0.95 -10.71 11.78
N VAL A 128 0.31 -11.18 11.70
CA VAL A 128 0.93 -12.05 12.72
C VAL A 128 1.12 -11.29 14.03
N ALA A 129 1.57 -10.03 13.98
CA ALA A 129 1.69 -9.19 15.17
C ALA A 129 0.34 -8.99 15.88
N ALA A 130 -0.75 -8.85 15.14
CA ALA A 130 -2.10 -8.75 15.70
C ALA A 130 -2.62 -10.08 16.27
N GLY A 131 -2.09 -11.22 15.82
CA GLY A 131 -2.45 -12.56 16.32
C GLY A 131 -3.44 -13.30 15.44
N ASN A 132 -3.48 -12.99 14.16
CA ASN A 132 -4.29 -13.71 13.18
C ASN A 132 -3.56 -14.93 12.62
N THR A 133 -4.31 -15.87 12.07
CA THR A 133 -3.82 -16.85 11.09
C THR A 133 -3.93 -16.28 9.69
N VAL A 134 -3.04 -16.67 8.76
CA VAL A 134 -2.95 -16.01 7.44
C VAL A 134 -2.79 -17.03 6.32
N VAL A 135 -3.62 -16.89 5.31
CA VAL A 135 -3.44 -17.55 4.00
C VAL A 135 -2.95 -16.50 3.01
N ILE A 136 -1.81 -16.75 2.41
CA ILE A 136 -1.16 -15.85 1.45
C ILE A 136 -1.38 -16.39 0.04
N LYS A 137 -1.88 -15.55 -0.86
CA LYS A 137 -1.91 -15.80 -2.30
C LYS A 137 -0.92 -14.85 -2.99
N PRO A 138 0.32 -15.26 -3.24
CA PRO A 138 1.27 -14.45 -4.00
C PRO A 138 0.89 -14.39 -5.49
N SER A 139 1.57 -13.56 -6.25
CA SER A 139 1.28 -13.42 -7.68
C SER A 139 1.88 -14.58 -8.50
N GLU A 140 1.10 -15.13 -9.41
CA GLU A 140 1.56 -16.09 -10.40
C GLU A 140 2.49 -15.50 -11.46
N LEU A 141 2.55 -14.16 -11.55
CA LEU A 141 3.41 -13.47 -12.52
C LEU A 141 4.87 -13.39 -12.07
N THR A 142 5.15 -13.68 -10.80
CA THR A 142 6.50 -13.70 -10.20
C THR A 142 6.79 -15.07 -9.58
N PRO A 143 6.92 -16.13 -10.40
CA PRO A 143 7.01 -17.50 -9.91
C PRO A 143 8.25 -17.77 -9.06
N HIS A 144 9.40 -17.15 -9.38
CA HIS A 144 10.62 -17.33 -8.60
C HIS A 144 10.49 -16.71 -7.21
N THR A 145 9.97 -15.47 -7.13
CA THR A 145 9.71 -14.82 -5.83
C THR A 145 8.61 -15.53 -5.06
N SER A 146 7.53 -15.97 -5.70
CA SER A 146 6.45 -16.71 -5.02
C SER A 146 6.95 -18.00 -4.40
N LYS A 147 7.82 -18.75 -5.11
CA LYS A 147 8.46 -19.95 -4.59
C LYS A 147 9.32 -19.68 -3.35
N ILE A 148 10.20 -18.66 -3.39
CA ILE A 148 11.04 -18.35 -2.22
C ILE A 148 10.22 -17.87 -1.04
N VAL A 149 9.11 -17.13 -1.27
CA VAL A 149 8.14 -16.74 -0.24
C VAL A 149 7.52 -18.00 0.39
N ALA A 150 7.08 -18.97 -0.40
CA ALA A 150 6.51 -20.23 0.11
C ALA A 150 7.51 -20.99 0.97
N GLU A 151 8.74 -21.20 0.48
CA GLU A 151 9.83 -21.88 1.22
C GLU A 151 10.14 -21.18 2.58
N ILE A 152 10.18 -19.88 2.61
CA ILE A 152 10.42 -19.10 3.86
C ILE A 152 9.26 -19.29 4.84
N ILE A 153 8.01 -19.21 4.35
CA ILE A 153 6.82 -19.36 5.19
C ILE A 153 6.75 -20.77 5.77
N GLU A 154 6.94 -21.82 4.97
CA GLU A 154 6.96 -23.22 5.40
C GLU A 154 8.06 -23.50 6.46
N LYS A 155 9.19 -22.82 6.34
CA LYS A 155 10.29 -22.96 7.29
C LYS A 155 10.01 -22.34 8.65
N VAL A 156 9.23 -21.25 8.69
CA VAL A 156 9.02 -20.44 9.91
C VAL A 156 7.72 -20.77 10.61
N PHE A 157 6.67 -21.08 9.85
CA PHE A 157 5.32 -21.18 10.39
C PHE A 157 4.75 -22.61 10.25
N ASP A 158 3.89 -22.95 11.18
CA ASP A 158 2.98 -24.08 11.02
C ASP A 158 1.93 -23.71 9.93
N PRO A 159 1.55 -24.64 9.03
CA PRO A 159 0.54 -24.37 8.01
C PRO A 159 -0.80 -23.88 8.57
N GLY A 160 -1.16 -24.29 9.79
CA GLY A 160 -2.34 -23.81 10.49
C GLY A 160 -2.20 -22.35 10.97
N HIS A 161 -0.97 -21.81 11.04
CA HIS A 161 -0.73 -20.41 11.44
C HIS A 161 -0.59 -19.51 10.21
N VAL A 162 0.37 -19.81 9.33
CA VAL A 162 0.58 -19.08 8.08
C VAL A 162 0.92 -20.08 6.98
N CYS A 163 0.25 -19.97 5.84
CA CYS A 163 0.53 -20.78 4.68
C CYS A 163 0.45 -19.99 3.38
N VAL A 164 1.07 -20.52 2.33
CA VAL A 164 1.04 -19.97 0.98
C VAL A 164 0.22 -20.87 0.08
N VAL A 165 -0.67 -20.28 -0.71
CA VAL A 165 -1.44 -20.96 -1.76
C VAL A 165 -1.04 -20.35 -3.10
N GLU A 166 -0.14 -21.02 -3.80
CA GLU A 166 0.24 -20.65 -5.16
C GLU A 166 -0.84 -21.04 -6.16
N GLY A 167 -0.85 -20.38 -7.29
CA GLY A 167 -1.77 -20.67 -8.38
C GLY A 167 -2.23 -19.44 -9.12
N ASN A 168 -3.01 -19.65 -10.15
CA ASN A 168 -3.50 -18.61 -11.05
C ASN A 168 -4.82 -17.96 -10.58
N VAL A 169 -5.49 -17.23 -11.48
CA VAL A 169 -6.76 -16.54 -11.22
C VAL A 169 -7.87 -17.49 -10.73
N SER A 170 -7.89 -18.77 -11.16
CA SER A 170 -8.91 -19.72 -10.70
C SER A 170 -8.76 -20.00 -9.20
N VAL A 171 -7.53 -20.16 -8.72
CA VAL A 171 -7.23 -20.36 -7.28
C VAL A 171 -7.60 -19.11 -6.47
N ALA A 172 -7.26 -17.92 -6.96
CA ALA A 172 -7.68 -16.67 -6.30
C ALA A 172 -9.21 -16.54 -6.21
N THR A 173 -9.92 -16.94 -7.26
CA THR A 173 -11.39 -16.95 -7.31
C THR A 173 -11.97 -17.94 -6.30
N GLU A 174 -11.39 -19.11 -6.17
CA GLU A 174 -11.82 -20.12 -5.20
C GLU A 174 -11.57 -19.67 -3.75
N LEU A 175 -10.43 -19.04 -3.47
CA LEU A 175 -10.15 -18.43 -2.17
C LEU A 175 -11.17 -17.33 -1.84
N LEU A 176 -11.55 -16.48 -2.79
CA LEU A 176 -12.54 -15.42 -2.59
C LEU A 176 -13.97 -15.94 -2.35
N ARG A 177 -14.29 -17.17 -2.75
CA ARG A 177 -15.59 -17.81 -2.43
C ARG A 177 -15.67 -18.28 -0.97
N GLN A 178 -14.57 -18.31 -0.25
CA GLN A 178 -14.54 -18.75 1.14
C GLN A 178 -14.83 -17.60 2.09
N ARG A 179 -15.35 -17.94 3.29
CA ARG A 179 -15.55 -16.94 4.35
C ARG A 179 -14.24 -16.67 5.09
N TRP A 180 -13.79 -15.43 5.03
CA TRP A 180 -12.64 -14.90 5.74
C TRP A 180 -13.08 -13.93 6.85
N ASP A 181 -12.24 -13.76 7.88
CA ASP A 181 -12.48 -12.79 8.93
C ASP A 181 -11.87 -11.41 8.58
N TYR A 182 -10.93 -11.38 7.63
CA TYR A 182 -10.37 -10.16 7.03
C TYR A 182 -9.76 -10.47 5.66
N ILE A 183 -9.83 -9.53 4.72
CA ILE A 183 -9.13 -9.63 3.42
C ILE A 183 -8.25 -8.39 3.23
N PHE A 184 -6.96 -8.63 2.98
CA PHE A 184 -6.03 -7.59 2.53
C PHE A 184 -5.66 -7.86 1.07
N PHE A 185 -5.89 -6.87 0.23
CA PHE A 185 -5.65 -6.97 -1.21
C PHE A 185 -4.83 -5.77 -1.69
N THR A 186 -3.80 -6.04 -2.49
CA THR A 186 -3.07 -5.03 -3.27
C THR A 186 -3.11 -5.42 -4.74
N GLY A 187 -3.52 -4.50 -5.61
CA GLY A 187 -3.60 -4.76 -7.05
C GLY A 187 -4.41 -3.73 -7.83
N SER A 188 -4.96 -4.12 -8.97
CA SER A 188 -5.70 -3.21 -9.84
C SER A 188 -7.09 -2.87 -9.31
N ILE A 189 -7.63 -1.71 -9.69
CA ILE A 189 -8.99 -1.25 -9.34
C ILE A 189 -10.04 -2.28 -9.78
N ALA A 190 -9.89 -2.87 -10.96
CA ALA A 190 -10.84 -3.86 -11.48
C ALA A 190 -10.93 -5.10 -10.58
N VAL A 191 -9.79 -5.64 -10.15
CA VAL A 191 -9.74 -6.80 -9.24
C VAL A 191 -10.16 -6.40 -7.83
N GLY A 192 -9.78 -5.20 -7.35
CA GLY A 192 -10.23 -4.68 -6.05
C GLY A 192 -11.75 -4.62 -5.92
N LYS A 193 -12.46 -4.26 -6.99
CA LYS A 193 -13.93 -4.32 -7.03
C LYS A 193 -14.48 -5.74 -6.89
N ILE A 194 -13.82 -6.74 -7.49
CA ILE A 194 -14.19 -8.16 -7.34
C ILE A 194 -13.99 -8.61 -5.91
N VAL A 195 -12.85 -8.27 -5.30
CA VAL A 195 -12.55 -8.59 -3.89
C VAL A 195 -13.55 -7.95 -2.95
N ALA A 196 -13.86 -6.66 -3.13
CA ALA A 196 -14.85 -5.95 -2.32
C ALA A 196 -16.24 -6.59 -2.40
N LYS A 197 -16.66 -6.99 -3.61
CA LYS A 197 -17.95 -7.68 -3.82
C LYS A 197 -17.97 -9.03 -3.12
N ALA A 198 -16.93 -9.84 -3.24
CA ALA A 198 -16.85 -11.13 -2.56
C ALA A 198 -16.83 -10.97 -1.02
N ALA A 199 -16.11 -9.99 -0.50
CA ALA A 199 -16.09 -9.69 0.94
C ALA A 199 -17.46 -9.28 1.49
N ALA A 200 -18.23 -8.54 0.71
CA ALA A 200 -19.55 -8.05 1.12
C ALA A 200 -20.56 -9.20 1.38
N GLU A 201 -20.43 -10.35 0.73
CA GLU A 201 -21.30 -11.51 0.94
C GLU A 201 -21.24 -12.03 2.39
N TYR A 202 -20.09 -11.86 3.05
CA TYR A 202 -19.85 -12.33 4.41
C TYR A 202 -19.65 -11.20 5.41
N LEU A 203 -19.86 -9.94 5.00
CA LEU A 203 -19.55 -8.73 5.81
C LEU A 203 -18.09 -8.72 6.27
N THR A 204 -17.19 -9.29 5.48
CA THR A 204 -15.75 -9.33 5.78
C THR A 204 -15.12 -7.95 5.61
N PRO A 205 -14.48 -7.38 6.64
CA PRO A 205 -13.74 -6.14 6.51
C PRO A 205 -12.54 -6.30 5.57
N THR A 206 -12.23 -5.24 4.81
CA THR A 206 -11.16 -5.26 3.82
C THR A 206 -10.24 -4.05 3.93
N THR A 207 -8.97 -4.25 3.59
CA THR A 207 -8.07 -3.19 3.13
C THR A 207 -7.77 -3.45 1.66
N LEU A 208 -7.96 -2.43 0.82
CA LEU A 208 -7.72 -2.47 -0.60
C LEU A 208 -6.71 -1.40 -0.98
N GLU A 209 -5.51 -1.83 -1.37
CA GLU A 209 -4.46 -0.96 -1.87
C GLU A 209 -4.46 -1.03 -3.39
N LEU A 210 -4.88 0.05 -4.03
CA LEU A 210 -5.10 0.09 -5.47
C LEU A 210 -4.16 1.11 -6.12
N GLY A 211 -4.34 1.38 -7.39
CA GLY A 211 -3.56 2.35 -8.13
C GLY A 211 -4.32 3.65 -8.44
N GLY A 212 -3.80 4.42 -9.37
CA GLY A 212 -4.46 5.63 -9.84
C GLY A 212 -3.54 6.48 -10.72
N LYS A 213 -4.11 7.55 -11.31
CA LYS A 213 -3.35 8.51 -12.10
C LYS A 213 -2.72 9.57 -11.19
N ASN A 214 -1.51 9.31 -10.71
CA ASN A 214 -0.81 10.16 -9.76
C ASN A 214 -0.24 11.41 -10.45
N PRO A 215 -0.75 12.61 -10.15
CA PRO A 215 -0.22 13.84 -10.69
C PRO A 215 1.09 14.25 -10.03
N CYS A 216 1.98 14.84 -10.82
CA CYS A 216 3.19 15.49 -10.35
C CYS A 216 3.21 16.93 -10.89
N ILE A 217 3.05 17.93 -10.04
CA ILE A 217 2.92 19.32 -10.41
C ILE A 217 4.28 20.00 -10.25
N VAL A 218 4.79 20.63 -11.31
CA VAL A 218 6.04 21.41 -11.32
C VAL A 218 5.71 22.86 -11.62
N ASP A 219 5.80 23.70 -10.60
CA ASP A 219 5.52 25.13 -10.65
C ASP A 219 6.75 25.89 -11.21
N GLU A 220 6.51 27.11 -11.74
CA GLU A 220 7.59 27.97 -12.31
C GLU A 220 8.69 28.31 -11.30
N THR A 221 8.44 28.21 -10.00
CA THR A 221 9.42 28.49 -8.93
C THR A 221 10.16 27.26 -8.43
N ALA A 222 9.86 26.07 -8.98
CA ALA A 222 10.52 24.84 -8.62
C ALA A 222 12.03 24.86 -8.97
N ASN A 223 12.83 24.20 -8.17
CA ASN A 223 14.22 23.90 -8.58
C ASN A 223 14.19 22.82 -9.69
N ILE A 224 14.20 23.25 -10.94
CA ILE A 224 13.95 22.40 -12.11
C ILE A 224 14.93 21.25 -12.20
N LYS A 225 16.23 21.47 -11.96
CA LYS A 225 17.25 20.43 -11.98
C LYS A 225 16.99 19.35 -10.93
N LEU A 226 16.63 19.77 -9.70
CA LEU A 226 16.33 18.84 -8.61
C LEU A 226 14.99 18.14 -8.83
N ALA A 227 13.98 18.85 -9.35
CA ALA A 227 12.68 18.27 -9.70
C ALA A 227 12.82 17.19 -10.76
N ALA A 228 13.53 17.47 -11.87
CA ALA A 228 13.81 16.49 -12.91
C ALA A 228 14.50 15.24 -12.36
N LYS A 229 15.55 15.41 -11.54
CA LYS A 229 16.28 14.28 -10.92
C LYS A 229 15.35 13.38 -10.08
N ARG A 230 14.52 13.99 -9.22
CA ARG A 230 13.63 13.27 -8.30
C ARG A 230 12.44 12.62 -9.02
N ILE A 231 11.92 13.29 -10.04
CA ILE A 231 10.81 12.77 -10.85
C ILE A 231 11.30 11.61 -11.74
N VAL A 232 12.47 11.73 -12.37
CA VAL A 232 13.08 10.65 -13.15
C VAL A 232 13.31 9.42 -12.29
N TRP A 233 13.90 9.59 -11.11
CA TRP A 233 14.09 8.49 -10.17
C TRP A 233 12.76 7.85 -9.76
N GLY A 234 11.79 8.63 -9.28
CA GLY A 234 10.51 8.09 -8.79
C GLY A 234 9.62 7.51 -9.90
N LYS A 235 9.83 7.95 -11.15
CA LYS A 235 9.09 7.39 -12.30
C LYS A 235 9.70 6.11 -12.82
N PHE A 236 11.04 6.00 -12.90
CA PHE A 236 11.67 4.90 -13.64
C PHE A 236 12.22 3.79 -12.74
N ILE A 237 12.26 3.96 -11.42
CA ILE A 237 12.47 2.85 -10.49
C ILE A 237 11.46 1.74 -10.76
N ASN A 238 11.89 0.48 -10.69
CA ASN A 238 11.07 -0.69 -11.00
C ASN A 238 10.42 -0.63 -12.40
N CYS A 239 11.09 0.04 -13.36
CA CYS A 239 10.58 0.29 -14.71
C CYS A 239 9.21 1.00 -14.71
N GLY A 240 8.94 1.86 -13.73
CA GLY A 240 7.67 2.57 -13.56
C GLY A 240 6.49 1.71 -13.11
N GLN A 241 6.72 0.45 -12.79
CA GLN A 241 5.69 -0.50 -12.34
C GLN A 241 5.41 -0.33 -10.83
N THR A 242 5.06 0.90 -10.43
CA THR A 242 4.92 1.33 -9.04
C THR A 242 3.64 2.12 -8.87
N CYS A 243 2.77 1.68 -7.95
CA CYS A 243 1.45 2.28 -7.70
C CYS A 243 1.49 3.77 -7.29
N ILE A 244 2.63 4.22 -6.74
CA ILE A 244 2.86 5.61 -6.36
C ILE A 244 3.83 6.34 -7.30
N ALA A 245 4.25 5.74 -8.42
CA ALA A 245 5.04 6.48 -9.42
C ALA A 245 4.26 7.69 -9.93
N PRO A 246 4.92 8.82 -10.25
CA PRO A 246 4.30 9.88 -11.03
C PRO A 246 3.71 9.30 -12.33
N ASP A 247 2.40 9.42 -12.51
CA ASP A 247 1.77 8.86 -13.70
C ASP A 247 1.77 9.86 -14.86
N TYR A 248 1.72 11.15 -14.54
CA TYR A 248 1.92 12.27 -15.45
C TYR A 248 2.49 13.48 -14.71
N VAL A 249 3.13 14.40 -15.46
CA VAL A 249 3.64 15.67 -14.95
C VAL A 249 2.82 16.82 -15.51
N LEU A 250 2.34 17.70 -14.66
CA LEU A 250 1.87 19.03 -15.00
C LEU A 250 3.02 20.00 -14.80
N VAL A 251 3.57 20.57 -15.85
CA VAL A 251 4.68 21.53 -15.79
C VAL A 251 4.24 22.89 -16.26
N HIS A 252 4.60 23.95 -15.50
CA HIS A 252 4.31 25.31 -15.93
C HIS A 252 5.03 25.62 -17.24
N GLU A 253 4.32 26.22 -18.22
CA GLU A 253 4.83 26.40 -19.58
C GLU A 253 6.16 27.16 -19.66
N SER A 254 6.40 28.09 -18.73
CA SER A 254 7.63 28.90 -18.71
C SER A 254 8.90 28.10 -18.40
N VAL A 255 8.79 26.92 -17.75
CA VAL A 255 9.93 26.08 -17.36
C VAL A 255 9.93 24.72 -18.03
N GLU A 256 8.98 24.42 -18.90
CA GLU A 256 8.82 23.11 -19.55
C GLU A 256 10.06 22.70 -20.34
N LYS A 257 10.62 23.59 -21.17
CA LYS A 257 11.81 23.28 -21.99
C LYS A 257 13.01 22.87 -21.15
N ASP A 258 13.27 23.61 -20.07
CA ASP A 258 14.37 23.35 -19.14
C ASP A 258 14.13 22.06 -18.37
N PHE A 259 12.89 21.82 -17.93
CA PHE A 259 12.49 20.59 -17.25
C PHE A 259 12.71 19.35 -18.14
N VAL A 260 12.25 19.37 -19.38
CA VAL A 260 12.45 18.28 -20.33
C VAL A 260 13.93 18.03 -20.61
N ALA A 261 14.73 19.12 -20.79
CA ALA A 261 16.15 19.00 -20.99
C ALA A 261 16.88 18.35 -19.80
N GLU A 262 16.52 18.75 -18.58
CA GLU A 262 17.10 18.15 -17.37
C GLU A 262 16.64 16.69 -17.17
N CYS A 263 15.37 16.35 -17.49
CA CYS A 263 14.92 14.96 -17.46
C CYS A 263 15.73 14.06 -18.38
N LYS A 264 16.00 14.49 -19.62
CA LYS A 264 16.83 13.76 -20.59
C LYS A 264 18.25 13.50 -20.04
N LYS A 265 18.88 14.52 -19.47
CA LYS A 265 20.20 14.40 -18.83
C LYS A 265 20.18 13.40 -17.67
N GLU A 266 19.18 13.48 -16.80
CA GLU A 266 19.06 12.59 -15.65
C GLU A 266 18.79 11.13 -16.05
N ILE A 267 18.00 10.87 -17.09
CA ILE A 267 17.77 9.53 -17.62
C ILE A 267 19.10 8.94 -18.15
N ASN A 268 19.82 9.69 -18.97
CA ASN A 268 21.10 9.24 -19.52
C ASN A 268 22.16 9.06 -18.41
N ARG A 269 22.15 9.92 -17.38
CA ARG A 269 23.03 9.78 -16.24
C ARG A 269 22.72 8.52 -15.41
N ALA A 270 21.44 8.20 -15.24
CA ALA A 270 21.00 7.07 -14.41
C ALA A 270 21.25 5.72 -15.09
N TYR A 271 21.00 5.62 -16.40
CA TYR A 271 20.95 4.34 -17.10
C TYR A 271 21.95 4.21 -18.25
N GLY A 272 22.74 5.26 -18.54
CA GLY A 272 23.69 5.30 -19.65
C GLY A 272 23.01 5.56 -21.01
N GLU A 273 23.83 5.59 -22.08
CA GLU A 273 23.32 5.82 -23.44
C GLU A 273 22.58 4.60 -24.01
N ASN A 274 23.05 3.39 -23.67
CA ASN A 274 22.38 2.13 -24.02
C ASN A 274 21.58 1.60 -22.85
N ILE A 275 20.42 2.19 -22.62
CA ILE A 275 19.55 1.88 -21.46
C ILE A 275 19.11 0.42 -21.43
N GLN A 276 18.91 -0.21 -22.59
CA GLN A 276 18.51 -1.62 -22.67
C GLN A 276 19.54 -2.56 -22.07
N GLN A 277 20.81 -2.21 -22.13
CA GLN A 277 21.92 -2.98 -21.56
C GLN A 277 22.31 -2.52 -20.15
N SER A 278 21.63 -1.51 -19.61
CA SER A 278 21.90 -1.04 -18.25
C SER A 278 21.63 -2.13 -17.22
N PRO A 279 22.55 -2.42 -16.29
CA PRO A 279 22.30 -3.34 -15.19
C PRO A 279 21.32 -2.78 -14.16
N ASP A 280 21.06 -1.46 -14.20
CA ASP A 280 20.20 -0.74 -13.27
C ASP A 280 18.77 -0.54 -13.79
N TYR A 281 18.41 -1.22 -14.90
CA TYR A 281 17.10 -1.06 -15.52
C TYR A 281 16.33 -2.38 -15.62
N CYS A 282 15.17 -2.44 -14.95
CA CYS A 282 14.28 -3.61 -14.93
C CYS A 282 13.65 -3.92 -16.30
N ARG A 283 12.80 -4.96 -16.31
CA ARG A 283 11.95 -5.34 -17.45
C ARG A 283 10.46 -5.26 -17.09
N ILE A 284 9.63 -5.20 -18.11
CA ILE A 284 8.17 -5.31 -17.96
C ILE A 284 7.85 -6.75 -17.57
N ILE A 285 6.90 -6.93 -16.68
CA ILE A 285 6.62 -8.23 -16.05
C ILE A 285 6.17 -9.33 -17.04
N ASN A 286 5.45 -8.98 -18.10
CA ASN A 286 4.95 -9.93 -19.09
C ASN A 286 4.59 -9.27 -20.44
N SER A 287 4.34 -10.11 -21.46
CA SER A 287 3.98 -9.65 -22.82
C SER A 287 2.68 -8.85 -22.86
N ARG A 288 1.68 -9.18 -22.05
CA ARG A 288 0.40 -8.43 -22.01
C ARG A 288 0.63 -6.98 -21.57
N ASN A 289 1.39 -6.77 -20.50
CA ASN A 289 1.70 -5.42 -20.00
C ASN A 289 2.61 -4.68 -20.99
N PHE A 290 3.54 -5.38 -21.64
CA PHE A 290 4.37 -4.83 -22.69
C PHE A 290 3.53 -4.31 -23.87
N GLU A 291 2.60 -5.11 -24.40
CA GLU A 291 1.74 -4.70 -25.50
C GLU A 291 0.84 -3.51 -25.14
N ASN A 292 0.31 -3.45 -23.93
CA ASN A 292 -0.44 -2.30 -23.46
C ASN A 292 0.42 -1.02 -23.46
N LEU A 293 1.66 -1.11 -22.97
CA LEU A 293 2.59 0.03 -22.95
C LEU A 293 2.99 0.47 -24.36
N LYS A 294 3.19 -0.49 -25.26
CA LYS A 294 3.47 -0.20 -26.67
C LYS A 294 2.32 0.55 -27.33
N GLN A 295 1.07 0.12 -27.10
CA GLN A 295 -0.12 0.83 -27.60
C GLN A 295 -0.23 2.26 -27.06
N TYR A 296 0.24 2.54 -25.85
CA TYR A 296 0.26 3.91 -25.30
C TYR A 296 1.25 4.84 -26.02
N LEU A 297 2.21 4.30 -26.76
CA LEU A 297 3.17 5.07 -27.56
C LEU A 297 2.65 5.38 -28.98
N ASP A 298 1.66 4.63 -29.46
CA ASP A 298 1.16 4.76 -30.82
C ASP A 298 0.59 6.16 -31.06
N GLY A 299 1.11 6.82 -32.12
CA GLY A 299 0.68 8.16 -32.51
C GLY A 299 1.09 9.30 -31.57
N GLN A 300 1.85 9.03 -30.50
CA GLN A 300 2.27 10.05 -29.55
C GLN A 300 3.51 10.82 -30.03
N LYS A 301 3.55 12.11 -29.70
CA LYS A 301 4.79 12.89 -29.83
C LYS A 301 5.72 12.60 -28.66
N VAL A 302 6.97 12.35 -28.96
CA VAL A 302 7.97 11.92 -27.98
C VAL A 302 9.08 12.95 -27.83
N HIS A 303 9.31 13.42 -26.62
CA HIS A 303 10.46 14.24 -26.29
C HIS A 303 11.75 13.41 -26.16
N PHE A 304 11.63 12.16 -25.67
CA PHE A 304 12.74 11.25 -25.44
C PHE A 304 12.27 9.81 -25.34
N GLY A 305 13.08 8.85 -25.82
CA GLY A 305 12.82 7.41 -25.67
C GLY A 305 11.92 6.83 -26.76
N GLY A 306 10.94 6.03 -26.38
CA GLY A 306 10.02 5.34 -27.28
C GLY A 306 10.55 4.02 -27.85
N LYS A 307 11.75 3.54 -27.45
CA LYS A 307 12.30 2.26 -27.88
C LYS A 307 11.65 1.11 -27.11
N THR A 308 11.29 0.06 -27.84
CA THR A 308 10.71 -1.17 -27.26
C THR A 308 11.36 -2.40 -27.87
N ASP A 309 11.45 -3.48 -27.10
CA ASP A 309 11.91 -4.79 -27.54
C ASP A 309 11.06 -5.87 -26.86
N HIS A 310 10.28 -6.58 -27.67
CA HIS A 310 9.33 -7.59 -27.19
C HIS A 310 10.04 -8.84 -26.62
N GLU A 311 11.15 -9.26 -27.21
CA GLU A 311 11.85 -10.48 -26.77
C GLU A 311 12.45 -10.30 -25.36
N GLU A 312 12.93 -9.08 -25.07
CA GLU A 312 13.45 -8.74 -23.74
C GLU A 312 12.41 -8.13 -22.80
N LEU A 313 11.15 -8.00 -23.21
CA LEU A 313 10.12 -7.25 -22.49
C LEU A 313 10.59 -5.83 -22.09
N TYR A 314 11.40 -5.23 -22.95
CA TYR A 314 12.00 -3.93 -22.72
C TYR A 314 11.12 -2.81 -23.28
N VAL A 315 10.79 -1.85 -22.41
CA VAL A 315 10.23 -0.55 -22.77
C VAL A 315 11.15 0.52 -22.18
N GLY A 316 11.78 1.32 -23.02
CA GLY A 316 12.71 2.36 -22.57
C GLY A 316 12.01 3.52 -21.87
N PRO A 317 12.72 4.24 -20.97
CA PRO A 317 12.22 5.48 -20.38
C PRO A 317 11.75 6.43 -21.47
N THR A 318 10.49 6.84 -21.40
CA THR A 318 9.86 7.64 -22.46
C THR A 318 9.18 8.87 -21.89
N LEU A 319 9.51 10.05 -22.44
CA LEU A 319 8.86 11.32 -22.13
C LEU A 319 7.95 11.71 -23.31
N LEU A 320 6.65 11.82 -23.06
CA LEU A 320 5.67 12.23 -24.09
C LEU A 320 5.43 13.74 -24.06
N ASP A 321 5.28 14.34 -25.24
CA ASP A 321 4.99 15.77 -25.42
C ASP A 321 3.49 16.02 -25.42
N ASN A 322 2.96 16.50 -24.31
CA ASN A 322 1.61 17.04 -24.16
C ASN A 322 0.51 16.17 -24.79
N PRO A 323 0.40 14.88 -24.41
CA PRO A 323 -0.63 14.01 -24.96
C PRO A 323 -2.03 14.53 -24.63
N ALA A 324 -2.99 14.30 -25.52
CA ALA A 324 -4.38 14.66 -25.29
C ALA A 324 -4.96 13.88 -24.09
N LEU A 325 -5.76 14.53 -23.26
CA LEU A 325 -6.34 13.92 -22.06
C LEU A 325 -7.27 12.73 -22.34
N ASP A 326 -7.82 12.65 -23.54
CA ASP A 326 -8.65 11.55 -24.02
C ASP A 326 -7.85 10.45 -24.75
N SER A 327 -6.53 10.59 -24.85
CA SER A 327 -5.65 9.55 -25.43
C SER A 327 -5.57 8.31 -24.54
N ALA A 328 -5.23 7.16 -25.12
CA ALA A 328 -5.15 5.88 -24.41
C ALA A 328 -4.23 5.95 -23.17
N VAL A 329 -3.08 6.60 -23.28
CA VAL A 329 -2.09 6.77 -22.21
C VAL A 329 -2.61 7.62 -21.03
N MET A 330 -3.63 8.47 -21.26
CA MET A 330 -4.21 9.31 -20.22
C MET A 330 -5.47 8.71 -19.58
N LYS A 331 -6.12 7.72 -20.19
CA LYS A 331 -7.38 7.12 -19.68
C LYS A 331 -7.19 6.18 -18.49
N GLN A 332 -6.04 5.52 -18.39
CA GLN A 332 -5.75 4.53 -17.35
C GLN A 332 -4.41 4.82 -16.69
N GLU A 333 -4.16 4.19 -15.54
CA GLU A 333 -2.84 4.15 -14.93
C GLU A 333 -1.85 3.49 -15.89
N ILE A 334 -0.72 4.14 -16.13
CA ILE A 334 0.27 3.67 -17.12
C ILE A 334 0.99 2.43 -16.64
N PHE A 335 1.41 2.42 -15.38
CA PHE A 335 2.12 1.34 -14.70
C PHE A 335 3.34 0.83 -15.49
N GLY A 336 4.13 1.78 -15.99
CA GLY A 336 5.29 1.52 -16.83
C GLY A 336 6.13 2.78 -17.07
N PRO A 337 7.22 2.69 -17.85
CA PRO A 337 8.24 3.72 -17.95
C PRO A 337 7.89 4.82 -18.99
N ILE A 338 6.64 5.23 -19.04
CA ILE A 338 6.15 6.29 -19.93
C ILE A 338 5.66 7.45 -19.06
N LEU A 339 6.19 8.65 -19.28
CA LEU A 339 5.86 9.86 -18.53
C LEU A 339 5.28 10.93 -19.44
N PRO A 340 3.96 11.12 -19.47
CA PRO A 340 3.32 12.28 -20.08
C PRO A 340 3.75 13.58 -19.41
N ILE A 341 4.17 14.57 -20.21
CA ILE A 341 4.49 15.92 -19.74
C ILE A 341 3.45 16.85 -20.35
N ILE A 342 2.60 17.41 -19.49
CA ILE A 342 1.46 18.26 -19.88
C ILE A 342 1.75 19.69 -19.42
N ARG A 343 1.63 20.63 -20.34
CA ARG A 343 1.81 22.07 -20.05
C ARG A 343 0.58 22.64 -19.39
N TYR A 344 0.81 23.54 -18.42
CA TYR A 344 -0.25 24.38 -17.86
C TYR A 344 0.23 25.84 -17.71
N LYS A 345 -0.71 26.77 -17.67
CA LYS A 345 -0.48 28.22 -17.47
C LYS A 345 -1.04 28.71 -16.16
N THR A 346 -2.16 28.16 -15.74
CA THR A 346 -2.93 28.65 -14.59
C THR A 346 -3.26 27.51 -13.61
N GLU A 347 -3.46 27.85 -12.34
CA GLU A 347 -3.90 26.89 -11.33
C GLU A 347 -5.27 26.25 -11.67
N ILE A 348 -6.13 26.97 -12.42
CA ILE A 348 -7.44 26.48 -12.87
C ILE A 348 -7.27 25.31 -13.83
N GLU A 349 -6.27 25.35 -14.70
CA GLU A 349 -5.97 24.22 -15.61
C GLU A 349 -5.49 23.00 -14.82
N ILE A 350 -4.65 23.19 -13.78
CA ILE A 350 -4.26 22.10 -12.87
C ILE A 350 -5.51 21.45 -12.26
N ASP A 351 -6.41 22.26 -11.69
CA ASP A 351 -7.64 21.78 -11.08
C ASP A 351 -8.53 21.02 -12.04
N THR A 352 -8.64 21.53 -13.28
CA THR A 352 -9.45 20.90 -14.34
C THR A 352 -8.86 19.55 -14.73
N ILE A 353 -7.54 19.46 -14.92
CA ILE A 353 -6.88 18.22 -15.33
C ILE A 353 -6.90 17.19 -14.20
N VAL A 354 -6.52 17.58 -12.99
CA VAL A 354 -6.54 16.68 -11.83
C VAL A 354 -7.97 16.24 -11.51
N GLY A 355 -8.94 17.16 -11.60
CA GLY A 355 -10.35 16.87 -11.35
C GLY A 355 -11.03 16.00 -12.43
N SER A 356 -10.40 15.82 -13.61
CA SER A 356 -10.91 14.90 -14.64
C SER A 356 -10.63 13.42 -14.34
N PHE A 357 -9.79 13.15 -13.36
CA PHE A 357 -9.44 11.79 -12.92
C PHE A 357 -10.01 11.50 -11.53
N GLU A 358 -10.11 10.20 -11.22
CA GLU A 358 -10.43 9.73 -9.87
C GLU A 358 -9.31 10.09 -8.88
N LYS A 359 -9.67 10.15 -7.59
CA LYS A 359 -8.72 10.48 -6.51
C LYS A 359 -7.50 9.57 -6.55
N PRO A 360 -6.29 10.11 -6.74
CA PRO A 360 -5.07 9.32 -6.93
C PRO A 360 -4.57 8.73 -5.60
N LEU A 361 -3.76 7.68 -5.70
CA LEU A 361 -3.06 7.11 -4.55
C LEU A 361 -1.96 8.07 -4.06
N ALA A 362 -1.23 8.71 -4.97
CA ALA A 362 -0.18 9.66 -4.64
C ALA A 362 -0.33 11.01 -5.34
N PHE A 363 0.19 12.07 -4.68
CA PHE A 363 0.13 13.45 -5.18
C PHE A 363 1.45 14.16 -4.90
N TYR A 364 2.04 14.80 -5.92
CA TYR A 364 3.35 15.42 -5.83
C TYR A 364 3.32 16.88 -6.26
N VAL A 365 4.00 17.74 -5.49
CA VAL A 365 4.08 19.19 -5.77
C VAL A 365 5.52 19.65 -5.65
N PHE A 366 6.07 20.20 -6.70
CA PHE A 366 7.38 20.86 -6.74
C PHE A 366 7.20 22.37 -6.87
N SER A 367 7.54 23.12 -5.83
CA SER A 367 7.41 24.56 -5.78
C SER A 367 8.23 25.13 -4.62
N SER A 368 8.65 26.40 -4.74
CA SER A 368 9.20 27.19 -3.63
C SER A 368 8.11 28.01 -2.93
N ARG A 369 6.93 28.17 -3.51
CA ARG A 369 5.82 28.97 -2.97
C ARG A 369 4.99 28.17 -1.97
N LYS A 370 5.10 28.53 -0.69
CA LYS A 370 4.36 27.86 0.40
C LYS A 370 2.84 27.98 0.26
N ASP A 371 2.35 29.11 -0.21
CA ASP A 371 0.92 29.36 -0.44
C ASP A 371 0.35 28.48 -1.57
N PHE A 372 1.09 28.33 -2.68
CA PHE A 372 0.75 27.41 -3.76
C PHE A 372 0.68 25.96 -3.27
N ILE A 373 1.74 25.50 -2.58
CA ILE A 373 1.77 24.16 -1.99
C ILE A 373 0.55 23.93 -1.09
N LYS A 374 0.25 24.91 -0.19
CA LYS A 374 -0.90 24.80 0.72
C LYS A 374 -2.23 24.70 -0.04
N ARG A 375 -2.41 25.49 -1.12
CA ARG A 375 -3.61 25.40 -1.95
C ARG A 375 -3.74 24.05 -2.62
N MET A 376 -2.67 23.54 -3.26
CA MET A 376 -2.69 22.23 -3.94
C MET A 376 -3.01 21.09 -2.98
N LEU A 377 -2.36 21.06 -1.81
CA LEU A 377 -2.60 20.02 -0.80
C LEU A 377 -3.99 20.13 -0.15
N GLY A 378 -4.53 21.33 -0.01
CA GLY A 378 -5.84 21.56 0.62
C GLY A 378 -7.03 21.34 -0.32
N LYS A 379 -6.83 21.50 -1.61
CA LYS A 379 -7.91 21.46 -2.61
C LYS A 379 -8.16 20.07 -3.17
N HIS A 380 -7.11 19.30 -3.35
CA HIS A 380 -7.21 17.96 -3.94
C HIS A 380 -7.21 16.86 -2.88
N SER A 381 -8.03 15.83 -3.10
CA SER A 381 -8.10 14.66 -2.23
C SER A 381 -7.28 13.52 -2.84
N PHE A 382 -6.40 12.91 -2.05
CA PHE A 382 -5.49 11.85 -2.47
C PHE A 382 -5.10 10.94 -1.30
N GLY A 383 -4.49 9.80 -1.54
CA GLY A 383 -4.06 8.87 -0.50
C GLY A 383 -2.89 9.41 0.33
N GLY A 384 -1.78 9.69 -0.30
CA GLY A 384 -0.58 10.27 0.31
C GLY A 384 0.20 11.13 -0.66
N GLY A 385 1.25 11.82 -0.22
CA GLY A 385 2.00 12.66 -1.13
C GLY A 385 3.30 13.21 -0.58
N THR A 386 4.04 13.89 -1.45
CA THR A 386 5.33 14.49 -1.11
C THR A 386 5.47 15.86 -1.75
N VAL A 387 6.01 16.80 -1.02
CA VAL A 387 6.40 18.12 -1.52
C VAL A 387 7.88 18.11 -1.86
N ASN A 388 8.21 18.60 -3.04
CA ASN A 388 9.58 18.68 -3.57
C ASN A 388 10.32 17.35 -3.65
N ASP A 389 9.61 16.22 -3.65
CA ASP A 389 10.14 14.88 -3.90
C ASP A 389 9.03 13.97 -4.45
N THR A 390 9.37 12.71 -4.74
CA THR A 390 8.43 11.67 -5.18
C THR A 390 8.60 10.44 -4.30
N ILE A 391 7.59 9.59 -4.21
CA ILE A 391 7.54 8.28 -3.55
C ILE A 391 8.07 8.15 -2.10
N VAL A 392 8.94 9.03 -1.61
CA VAL A 392 9.62 8.89 -0.30
C VAL A 392 8.70 8.92 0.92
N HIS A 393 7.45 9.38 0.78
CA HIS A 393 6.46 9.31 1.87
C HIS A 393 6.19 7.87 2.31
N PHE A 394 6.37 6.89 1.41
CA PHE A 394 6.26 5.46 1.69
C PHE A 394 7.27 4.99 2.75
N ALA A 395 8.49 5.54 2.76
CA ALA A 395 9.54 5.12 3.69
C ALA A 395 9.25 5.46 5.16
N ASN A 396 8.31 6.37 5.43
CA ASN A 396 8.00 6.78 6.80
C ASN A 396 6.85 5.94 7.39
N HIS A 397 7.18 4.91 8.13
CA HIS A 397 6.21 4.00 8.80
C HIS A 397 5.25 4.68 9.79
N ARG A 398 5.42 5.97 10.10
CA ARG A 398 4.50 6.74 10.95
C ARG A 398 3.40 7.41 10.16
N LEU A 399 3.59 7.58 8.84
CA LEU A 399 2.56 8.08 7.95
C LEU A 399 1.60 6.93 7.57
N PRO A 400 0.31 7.21 7.40
CA PRO A 400 -0.59 6.24 6.80
C PRO A 400 -0.22 6.07 5.33
N PHE A 401 -0.22 4.84 4.84
CA PHE A 401 -0.15 4.53 3.43
C PHE A 401 -1.46 3.85 3.03
N GLY A 402 -2.15 4.39 2.05
CA GLY A 402 -3.42 3.90 1.55
C GLY A 402 -4.13 4.94 0.70
N GLY A 403 -5.08 4.49 -0.10
CA GLY A 403 -5.83 5.32 -1.03
C GLY A 403 -7.17 5.82 -0.49
N VAL A 404 -7.92 6.53 -1.34
CA VAL A 404 -9.26 7.02 -1.08
C VAL A 404 -10.14 6.86 -2.31
N GLY A 405 -11.33 6.30 -2.16
CA GLY A 405 -12.23 6.02 -3.29
C GLY A 405 -11.65 4.93 -4.20
N TYR A 406 -11.43 5.24 -5.47
CA TYR A 406 -10.89 4.26 -6.42
C TYR A 406 -9.41 3.93 -6.22
N SER A 407 -8.65 4.73 -5.48
CA SER A 407 -7.26 4.41 -5.16
C SER A 407 -7.10 3.50 -3.94
N GLY A 408 -8.18 3.25 -3.17
CA GLY A 408 -8.11 2.28 -2.09
C GLY A 408 -9.12 2.50 -0.97
N VAL A 409 -9.13 1.54 -0.04
CA VAL A 409 -9.94 1.53 1.19
C VAL A 409 -9.06 1.09 2.35
N GLY A 410 -8.98 1.90 3.38
CA GLY A 410 -8.09 1.66 4.53
C GLY A 410 -6.72 2.29 4.33
N ALA A 411 -5.84 2.05 5.29
CA ALA A 411 -4.45 2.48 5.24
C ALA A 411 -3.62 1.63 6.19
N TYR A 412 -2.38 1.32 5.83
CA TYR A 412 -1.48 0.50 6.62
C TYR A 412 -0.14 1.20 6.86
N HIS A 413 0.90 0.54 7.21
CA HIS A 413 2.25 0.88 7.65
C HIS A 413 2.43 0.95 9.16
N GLY A 414 3.46 0.31 9.63
CA GLY A 414 3.87 0.30 11.03
C GLY A 414 2.77 -0.13 11.98
N LYS A 415 2.47 0.70 12.98
CA LYS A 415 1.39 0.41 13.93
C LYS A 415 0.01 0.29 13.28
N ARG A 416 -0.23 1.02 12.18
CA ARG A 416 -1.52 0.95 11.49
C ARG A 416 -1.77 -0.44 10.91
N THR A 417 -0.73 -1.12 10.40
CA THR A 417 -0.85 -2.50 9.94
C THR A 417 -1.32 -3.42 11.07
N PHE A 418 -0.77 -3.29 12.28
CA PHE A 418 -1.29 -3.99 13.46
C PHE A 418 -2.75 -3.61 13.74
N ASP A 419 -3.10 -2.34 13.64
CA ASP A 419 -4.44 -1.84 13.98
C ASP A 419 -5.52 -2.29 12.99
N ILE A 420 -5.24 -2.35 11.67
CA ILE A 420 -6.21 -2.83 10.66
C ILE A 420 -6.50 -4.32 10.78
N PHE A 421 -5.54 -5.12 11.26
CA PHE A 421 -5.72 -6.54 11.54
C PHE A 421 -6.23 -6.83 12.96
N SER A 422 -6.66 -5.78 13.70
CA SER A 422 -7.17 -5.89 15.07
C SER A 422 -8.55 -5.24 15.21
N HIS A 423 -9.52 -6.02 15.68
CA HIS A 423 -10.79 -5.46 16.18
C HIS A 423 -10.56 -4.69 17.48
N LYS A 424 -11.12 -3.50 17.61
CA LYS A 424 -11.03 -2.66 18.82
C LYS A 424 -12.25 -2.88 19.68
N LYS A 425 -12.09 -3.70 20.74
CA LYS A 425 -13.15 -4.03 21.68
C LYS A 425 -13.13 -3.07 22.88
N GLY A 426 -14.18 -2.24 23.01
CA GLY A 426 -14.38 -1.39 24.19
C GLY A 426 -15.01 -2.15 25.34
N VAL A 427 -14.45 -2.03 26.54
CA VAL A 427 -14.95 -2.66 27.76
C VAL A 427 -14.96 -1.66 28.92
N THR A 428 -16.12 -1.50 29.53
CA THR A 428 -16.29 -0.76 30.78
C THR A 428 -16.32 -1.75 31.96
N ASP A 429 -15.32 -1.69 32.82
CA ASP A 429 -15.27 -2.42 34.09
C ASP A 429 -15.87 -1.55 35.22
N ARG A 430 -17.13 -1.75 35.50
CA ARG A 430 -17.83 -1.00 36.55
C ARG A 430 -17.62 -1.61 37.92
N LYS A 431 -17.31 -0.74 38.91
CA LYS A 431 -17.12 -1.18 40.29
C LYS A 431 -18.46 -1.42 41.00
N ASN A 432 -18.51 -2.41 41.87
CA ASN A 432 -19.74 -2.85 42.53
C ASN A 432 -20.00 -2.17 43.89
N TRP A 433 -19.05 -1.33 44.35
CA TRP A 433 -19.17 -0.68 45.66
C TRP A 433 -20.14 0.55 45.65
N LEU A 434 -20.49 1.05 44.46
CA LEU A 434 -21.47 2.12 44.30
C LEU A 434 -22.37 1.82 43.13
N ASP A 435 -23.67 1.93 43.36
CA ASP A 435 -24.67 1.92 42.31
C ASP A 435 -25.65 3.10 42.48
N LEU A 436 -25.96 3.77 41.35
CA LEU A 436 -26.82 4.95 41.36
C LEU A 436 -28.26 4.55 41.00
N PRO A 437 -29.22 4.67 41.97
CA PRO A 437 -30.64 4.26 41.73
C PRO A 437 -31.33 5.04 40.64
N ILE A 438 -30.81 6.19 40.21
CA ILE A 438 -31.43 7.09 39.27
C ILE A 438 -31.65 6.45 37.89
N ARG A 439 -30.84 5.49 37.48
CA ARG A 439 -30.91 4.82 36.19
C ARG A 439 -31.94 3.71 36.08
N TYR A 440 -32.48 3.23 37.21
CA TYR A 440 -33.41 2.12 37.23
C TYR A 440 -34.86 2.59 37.31
N ALA A 441 -35.78 1.81 36.75
CA ALA A 441 -37.20 1.99 37.00
C ALA A 441 -37.55 1.69 38.47
N PRO A 442 -38.60 2.33 39.03
CA PRO A 442 -39.51 3.30 38.43
C PRO A 442 -38.86 4.67 38.25
N TYR A 443 -39.20 5.36 37.15
CA TYR A 443 -38.59 6.64 36.78
C TYR A 443 -39.31 7.86 37.36
N LYS A 444 -40.40 7.66 38.06
CA LYS A 444 -41.18 8.71 38.69
C LYS A 444 -40.26 9.60 39.55
N ASP A 445 -40.36 10.91 39.40
CA ASP A 445 -39.64 11.95 40.11
C ASP A 445 -38.11 12.00 39.87
N LYS A 446 -37.53 11.10 39.03
CA LYS A 446 -36.11 11.08 38.72
C LYS A 446 -35.71 11.98 37.55
N LEU A 447 -36.66 12.43 36.72
CA LEU A 447 -36.40 13.19 35.51
C LEU A 447 -35.71 14.54 35.77
N LYS A 448 -36.11 15.26 36.81
CA LYS A 448 -35.51 16.56 37.20
C LYS A 448 -34.05 16.38 37.60
N THR A 449 -33.76 15.39 38.43
CA THR A 449 -32.43 15.04 38.88
C THR A 449 -31.56 14.59 37.73
N LEU A 450 -32.07 13.76 36.82
CA LEU A 450 -31.37 13.34 35.60
C LEU A 450 -31.02 14.53 34.71
N LYS A 451 -31.97 15.45 34.46
CA LYS A 451 -31.72 16.65 33.66
C LYS A 451 -30.71 17.60 34.30
N PHE A 452 -30.69 17.68 35.62
CA PHE A 452 -29.65 18.45 36.32
C PHE A 452 -28.25 17.88 36.07
N PHE A 453 -28.05 16.56 36.27
CA PHE A 453 -26.77 15.91 35.99
C PHE A 453 -26.36 16.00 34.54
N MET A 454 -27.28 15.86 33.56
CA MET A 454 -26.95 15.97 32.14
C MET A 454 -26.47 17.37 31.71
N ARG A 455 -26.88 18.44 32.41
CA ARG A 455 -26.36 19.78 32.16
C ARG A 455 -24.88 19.98 32.55
N TRP A 456 -24.34 19.10 33.41
CA TRP A 456 -22.95 19.12 33.81
C TRP A 456 -22.08 18.15 32.99
N LEU A 457 -22.70 17.33 32.11
CA LEU A 457 -22.04 16.35 31.25
C LEU A 457 -21.82 16.84 29.82
N SER A 458 -22.43 17.93 29.43
CA SER A 458 -22.21 18.67 28.19
C SER A 458 -21.21 19.81 28.39
#